data_c76c1851f425656bf6f798035df87dd7
#
_entry.id   c76c1851f425656bf6f798035df87dd7
#
_cell.length_a   1.000
_cell.length_b   1.000
_cell.length_c   1.000
_cell.angle_alpha   90.00
_cell.angle_beta   90.00
_cell.angle_gamma   90.00
#
_symmetry.space_group_name_H-M   'P 1'
#
loop_
_entity.id
_entity.type
_entity.pdbx_description
1 polymer ?
#
loop_
_entity_poly.entity_id
_entity_poly.type
_entity_poly.pdbx_seq_one_letter_code
_entity_poly.pdbx_strand_id
1 'polypeptide(L)'
;MNTVTQKLKFRQSLLKYAAKNGVTKTAIRYNVSRQYIYRWKKRYDGTLQSLADKSHRPNHHPSQHTEAEIKLIRDMRRRNPNAGLVVFWVKLRQRGYTRSITGLYRILRKLGEPRKTLPNPKYIPKPYEKMYYPGQRVQVDVKYVPSACLVGAVEGEKFYQYTAIDEYSRFRYIEAFEEHNTYSSTVFLEHMLKAFPFKVECVQTDNGVEFTKRLLKENDLTLFEEKLKNLGIRHKLIQPYTPRHNGKVERSHRKDNEYFYASHKFYSFEDFKNQLAVHSRKYNNFPMRPLGWKSPREFLNHFLLTGEVIFS
;
A
#
# COMPACT_ATOMS: atom_id res chain seq x y z
N MET A 1 26.64 -18.63 22.44
CA MET A 1 27.97 -17.96 22.39
C MET A 1 28.31 -17.60 20.95
N ASN A 2 28.85 -16.40 20.73
CA ASN A 2 29.16 -15.93 19.37
C ASN A 2 30.32 -16.76 18.77
N THR A 3 30.20 -17.28 17.56
CA THR A 3 31.20 -18.13 16.86
C THR A 3 32.59 -17.48 16.79
N VAL A 4 32.65 -16.14 16.75
CA VAL A 4 33.95 -15.41 16.78
C VAL A 4 34.67 -15.60 18.09
N THR A 5 33.98 -15.48 19.22
CA THR A 5 34.56 -15.66 20.59
C THR A 5 35.03 -17.09 20.80
N GLN A 6 34.33 -18.08 20.23
CA GLN A 6 34.76 -19.49 20.31
C GLN A 6 36.09 -19.72 19.58
N LYS A 7 36.22 -19.16 18.35
CA LYS A 7 37.48 -19.25 17.57
C LYS A 7 38.68 -18.62 18.30
N LEU A 8 38.47 -17.48 18.94
CA LEU A 8 39.52 -16.79 19.70
C LEU A 8 39.98 -17.63 20.90
N LYS A 9 39.04 -18.16 21.69
CA LYS A 9 39.31 -19.04 22.80
C LYS A 9 40.01 -20.35 22.39
N PHE A 10 39.60 -20.94 21.30
CA PHE A 10 40.23 -22.11 20.70
C PHE A 10 41.70 -21.83 20.35
N ARG A 11 41.99 -20.72 19.66
CA ARG A 11 43.35 -20.32 19.29
C ARG A 11 44.21 -20.05 20.53
N GLN A 12 43.65 -19.42 21.56
CA GLN A 12 44.35 -19.18 22.83
C GLN A 12 44.69 -20.50 23.54
N SER A 13 43.73 -21.41 23.67
CA SER A 13 43.93 -22.73 24.26
C SER A 13 45.01 -23.53 23.52
N LEU A 14 44.94 -23.51 22.18
CA LEU A 14 45.95 -24.15 21.32
C LEU A 14 47.36 -23.59 21.56
N LEU A 15 47.50 -22.27 21.62
CA LEU A 15 48.83 -21.67 21.87
C LEU A 15 49.35 -21.91 23.28
N LYS A 16 48.48 -21.88 24.30
CA LYS A 16 48.85 -22.26 25.68
C LYS A 16 49.35 -23.70 25.77
N TYR A 17 48.68 -24.62 25.07
CA TYR A 17 49.06 -26.02 25.01
C TYR A 17 50.39 -26.19 24.25
N ALA A 18 50.59 -25.47 23.15
CA ALA A 18 51.81 -25.50 22.35
C ALA A 18 53.03 -25.01 23.09
N ALA A 19 52.88 -24.04 24.00
CA ALA A 19 53.94 -23.55 24.87
C ALA A 19 54.41 -24.62 25.86
N LYS A 20 53.52 -25.48 26.36
CA LYS A 20 53.84 -26.54 27.33
C LYS A 20 54.35 -27.84 26.70
N ASN A 21 53.77 -28.24 25.59
CA ASN A 21 53.93 -29.61 25.02
C ASN A 21 54.59 -29.64 23.63
N GLY A 22 54.92 -28.47 23.09
CA GLY A 22 55.54 -28.36 21.76
C GLY A 22 54.53 -28.40 20.64
N VAL A 23 54.95 -27.90 19.45
CA VAL A 23 54.06 -27.69 18.28
C VAL A 23 53.58 -29.04 17.67
N THR A 24 54.42 -30.06 17.61
CA THR A 24 54.08 -31.35 17.00
C THR A 24 52.95 -32.06 17.77
N LYS A 25 53.07 -32.15 19.10
CA LYS A 25 52.06 -32.75 19.99
C LYS A 25 50.73 -31.97 19.92
N THR A 26 50.81 -30.64 19.83
CA THR A 26 49.64 -29.75 19.72
C THR A 26 48.91 -29.96 18.37
N ALA A 27 49.66 -30.07 17.27
CA ALA A 27 49.09 -30.29 15.95
C ALA A 27 48.26 -31.59 15.92
N ILE A 28 48.75 -32.65 16.52
CA ILE A 28 48.06 -33.95 16.62
C ILE A 28 46.80 -33.78 17.51
N ARG A 29 46.94 -33.23 18.70
CA ARG A 29 45.84 -33.12 19.69
C ARG A 29 44.67 -32.27 19.18
N TYR A 30 44.98 -31.16 18.53
CA TYR A 30 43.94 -30.20 18.04
C TYR A 30 43.54 -30.42 16.60
N ASN A 31 44.10 -31.47 15.95
CA ASN A 31 43.87 -31.79 14.55
C ASN A 31 44.05 -30.58 13.60
N VAL A 32 45.18 -29.87 13.76
CA VAL A 32 45.56 -28.73 12.95
C VAL A 32 46.96 -28.87 12.37
N SER A 33 47.27 -28.16 11.30
CA SER A 33 48.59 -28.20 10.71
C SER A 33 49.61 -27.45 11.62
N ARG A 34 50.87 -27.88 11.62
CA ARG A 34 51.97 -27.17 12.33
C ARG A 34 52.08 -25.71 11.84
N GLN A 35 51.88 -25.48 10.52
CA GLN A 35 51.89 -24.13 9.95
C GLN A 35 50.78 -23.23 10.53
N TYR A 36 49.61 -23.78 10.84
CA TYR A 36 48.54 -23.07 11.51
C TYR A 36 48.95 -22.57 12.88
N ILE A 37 49.64 -23.42 13.66
CA ILE A 37 50.15 -23.07 15.01
C ILE A 37 51.22 -21.96 14.90
N TYR A 38 52.20 -22.13 14.01
CA TYR A 38 53.26 -21.13 13.81
C TYR A 38 52.68 -19.78 13.34
N ARG A 39 51.71 -19.76 12.49
CA ARG A 39 51.03 -18.54 12.04
C ARG A 39 50.40 -17.77 13.20
N TRP A 40 49.70 -18.46 14.09
CA TRP A 40 49.07 -17.83 15.25
C TRP A 40 50.11 -17.50 16.35
N LYS A 41 51.12 -18.28 16.54
CA LYS A 41 52.24 -17.99 17.45
C LYS A 41 52.95 -16.69 17.04
N LYS A 42 53.20 -16.49 15.76
CA LYS A 42 53.80 -15.22 15.23
C LYS A 42 52.95 -14.00 15.45
N ARG A 43 51.61 -14.18 15.47
CA ARG A 43 50.65 -13.08 15.61
C ARG A 43 50.23 -12.77 17.05
N TYR A 44 50.49 -13.69 17.95
CA TYR A 44 50.06 -13.57 19.34
C TYR A 44 50.97 -12.65 20.13
N ASP A 45 50.39 -11.54 20.64
CA ASP A 45 51.03 -10.51 21.45
C ASP A 45 50.69 -10.60 22.96
N GLY A 46 50.00 -11.69 23.36
CA GLY A 46 49.51 -11.87 24.74
C GLY A 46 48.02 -11.53 24.88
N THR A 47 47.45 -10.76 23.98
CA THR A 47 46.05 -10.38 24.03
C THR A 47 45.15 -11.33 23.24
N LEU A 48 43.90 -11.49 23.70
CA LEU A 48 42.91 -12.31 23.00
C LEU A 48 42.57 -11.70 21.63
N GLN A 49 42.66 -10.40 21.50
CA GLN A 49 42.31 -9.64 20.30
C GLN A 49 43.28 -9.85 19.13
N SER A 50 44.58 -10.12 19.44
CA SER A 50 45.59 -10.46 18.43
C SER A 50 45.30 -11.78 17.69
N LEU A 51 44.47 -12.63 18.30
CA LEU A 51 44.01 -13.89 17.71
C LEU A 51 42.78 -13.74 16.81
N ALA A 52 42.25 -12.53 16.60
CA ALA A 52 41.13 -12.27 15.69
C ALA A 52 41.57 -12.38 14.22
N ASP A 53 40.63 -12.79 13.38
CA ASP A 53 40.88 -12.76 11.96
C ASP A 53 40.94 -11.29 11.48
N LYS A 54 41.97 -10.96 10.68
CA LYS A 54 42.08 -9.65 10.07
C LYS A 54 41.05 -9.55 8.92
N SER A 55 40.52 -8.38 8.71
CA SER A 55 39.65 -8.10 7.57
C SER A 55 40.39 -8.42 6.27
N HIS A 56 39.71 -9.13 5.37
CA HIS A 56 40.20 -9.36 3.99
C HIS A 56 39.92 -8.17 3.08
N ARG A 57 39.30 -7.12 3.60
CA ARG A 57 38.97 -5.94 2.81
C ARG A 57 40.27 -5.18 2.44
N PRO A 58 40.46 -4.82 1.15
CA PRO A 58 41.60 -4.01 0.75
C PRO A 58 41.62 -2.68 1.50
N ASN A 59 42.81 -2.24 1.89
CA ASN A 59 43.01 -0.93 2.55
C ASN A 59 42.65 0.23 1.62
N HIS A 60 42.93 0.08 0.32
CA HIS A 60 42.63 1.03 -0.72
C HIS A 60 41.79 0.36 -1.82
N HIS A 61 40.79 1.09 -2.33
CA HIS A 61 40.00 0.67 -3.47
C HIS A 61 40.18 1.68 -4.61
N PRO A 62 40.47 1.26 -5.87
CA PRO A 62 40.72 2.15 -6.99
C PRO A 62 39.62 3.20 -7.22
N SER A 63 38.36 2.82 -6.95
CA SER A 63 37.19 3.71 -7.08
C SER A 63 36.83 4.45 -5.81
N GLN A 64 37.69 4.50 -4.79
CA GLN A 64 37.45 5.25 -3.55
C GLN A 64 37.47 6.75 -3.85
N HIS A 65 36.55 7.50 -3.24
CA HIS A 65 36.57 8.96 -3.36
C HIS A 65 37.84 9.53 -2.69
N THR A 66 38.43 10.50 -3.34
CA THR A 66 39.56 11.23 -2.78
C THR A 66 39.11 12.24 -1.73
N GLU A 67 40.05 12.68 -0.89
CA GLU A 67 39.80 13.72 0.11
C GLU A 67 39.28 15.02 -0.53
N ALA A 68 39.81 15.40 -1.67
CA ALA A 68 39.37 16.58 -2.43
C ALA A 68 37.92 16.45 -2.92
N GLU A 69 37.55 15.28 -3.44
CA GLU A 69 36.16 14.99 -3.84
C GLU A 69 35.21 15.02 -2.65
N ILE A 70 35.62 14.48 -1.52
CA ILE A 70 34.80 14.48 -0.27
C ILE A 70 34.62 15.91 0.24
N LYS A 71 35.66 16.73 0.22
CA LYS A 71 35.58 18.14 0.58
C LYS A 71 34.63 18.91 -0.33
N LEU A 72 34.73 18.71 -1.65
CA LEU A 72 33.83 19.31 -2.63
C LEU A 72 32.37 18.91 -2.36
N ILE A 73 32.11 17.62 -2.09
CA ILE A 73 30.76 17.12 -1.77
C ILE A 73 30.19 17.81 -0.53
N ARG A 74 30.97 17.90 0.55
CA ARG A 74 30.55 18.54 1.81
C ARG A 74 30.28 20.03 1.64
N ASP A 75 31.17 20.75 0.99
CA ASP A 75 31.01 22.18 0.74
C ASP A 75 29.78 22.48 -0.12
N MET A 76 29.57 21.66 -1.14
CA MET A 76 28.40 21.80 -2.00
C MET A 76 27.12 21.40 -1.27
N ARG A 77 27.14 20.39 -0.39
CA ARG A 77 25.97 20.00 0.39
C ARG A 77 25.56 21.10 1.38
N ARG A 78 26.53 21.74 2.03
CA ARG A 78 26.28 22.87 2.94
C ARG A 78 25.56 24.02 2.22
N ARG A 79 25.98 24.34 0.98
CA ARG A 79 25.36 25.40 0.16
C ARG A 79 24.01 24.99 -0.46
N ASN A 80 23.75 23.70 -0.60
CA ASN A 80 22.55 23.16 -1.24
C ASN A 80 21.91 22.04 -0.39
N PRO A 81 21.47 22.31 0.84
CA PRO A 81 21.04 21.29 1.79
C PRO A 81 19.83 20.51 1.30
N ASN A 82 18.93 21.15 0.56
CA ASN A 82 17.65 20.58 0.11
C ASN A 82 17.69 20.04 -1.32
N ALA A 83 18.84 20.13 -2.03
CA ALA A 83 18.95 19.64 -3.38
C ALA A 83 18.77 18.12 -3.46
N GLY A 84 17.87 17.66 -4.32
CA GLY A 84 17.68 16.23 -4.63
C GLY A 84 18.96 15.65 -5.27
N LEU A 85 19.10 14.32 -5.21
CA LEU A 85 20.34 13.64 -5.63
C LEU A 85 20.78 13.98 -7.05
N VAL A 86 19.86 13.98 -8.02
CA VAL A 86 20.16 14.25 -9.43
C VAL A 86 20.64 15.69 -9.62
N VAL A 87 19.89 16.66 -9.11
CA VAL A 87 20.26 18.09 -9.18
C VAL A 87 21.59 18.35 -8.49
N PHE A 88 21.80 17.72 -7.34
CA PHE A 88 23.05 17.83 -6.59
C PHE A 88 24.23 17.25 -7.36
N TRP A 89 24.06 16.10 -8.01
CA TRP A 89 25.06 15.49 -8.87
C TRP A 89 25.40 16.37 -10.08
N VAL A 90 24.40 16.95 -10.77
CA VAL A 90 24.61 17.87 -11.88
C VAL A 90 25.45 19.11 -11.45
N LYS A 91 25.11 19.72 -10.30
CA LYS A 91 25.87 20.85 -9.74
C LYS A 91 27.32 20.47 -9.36
N LEU A 92 27.55 19.25 -8.90
CA LEU A 92 28.91 18.75 -8.64
C LEU A 92 29.69 18.54 -9.95
N ARG A 93 29.05 17.99 -10.98
CA ARG A 93 29.68 17.81 -12.30
C ARG A 93 30.13 19.14 -12.92
N GLN A 94 29.34 20.18 -12.77
CA GLN A 94 29.73 21.55 -13.21
C GLN A 94 30.99 22.08 -12.50
N ARG A 95 31.40 21.41 -11.39
CA ARG A 95 32.61 21.76 -10.62
C ARG A 95 33.69 20.68 -10.69
N GLY A 96 33.68 19.85 -11.74
CA GLY A 96 34.73 18.89 -12.01
C GLY A 96 34.54 17.51 -11.33
N TYR A 97 33.41 17.25 -10.70
CA TYR A 97 33.14 15.91 -10.14
C TYR A 97 32.85 14.91 -11.26
N THR A 98 33.63 13.82 -11.34
CA THR A 98 33.57 12.86 -12.45
C THR A 98 32.85 11.56 -12.15
N ARG A 99 32.59 11.27 -10.86
CA ARG A 99 32.00 9.98 -10.43
C ARG A 99 30.52 9.86 -10.81
N SER A 100 30.05 8.62 -10.88
CA SER A 100 28.63 8.32 -11.16
C SER A 100 27.70 8.78 -10.05
N ILE A 101 26.42 8.96 -10.40
CA ILE A 101 25.37 9.30 -9.42
C ILE A 101 25.21 8.23 -8.33
N THR A 102 25.40 6.94 -8.68
CA THR A 102 25.37 5.84 -7.72
C THR A 102 26.55 5.91 -6.75
N GLY A 103 27.74 6.28 -7.24
CA GLY A 103 28.92 6.53 -6.41
C GLY A 103 28.69 7.68 -5.43
N LEU A 104 28.10 8.77 -5.90
CA LEU A 104 27.70 9.90 -5.07
C LEU A 104 26.69 9.50 -3.99
N TYR A 105 25.68 8.74 -4.34
CA TYR A 105 24.68 8.25 -3.36
C TYR A 105 25.33 7.44 -2.23
N ARG A 106 26.24 6.51 -2.59
CA ARG A 106 26.93 5.67 -1.62
C ARG A 106 27.82 6.49 -0.67
N ILE A 107 28.55 7.47 -1.21
CA ILE A 107 29.43 8.30 -0.37
C ILE A 107 28.62 9.23 0.53
N LEU A 108 27.52 9.84 0.06
CA LEU A 108 26.63 10.66 0.88
C LEU A 108 26.05 9.87 2.07
N ARG A 109 25.64 8.63 1.83
CA ARG A 109 25.20 7.75 2.93
C ARG A 109 26.31 7.43 3.92
N LYS A 110 27.52 7.14 3.43
CA LYS A 110 28.69 6.86 4.29
C LYS A 110 29.08 8.06 5.14
N LEU A 111 28.97 9.28 4.59
CA LEU A 111 29.31 10.51 5.28
C LEU A 111 28.21 11.02 6.23
N GLY A 112 27.03 10.41 6.22
CA GLY A 112 25.89 10.90 6.98
C GLY A 112 25.34 12.24 6.47
N GLU A 113 25.55 12.54 5.19
CA GLU A 113 25.17 13.80 4.52
C GLU A 113 23.95 13.62 3.60
N PRO A 114 22.83 13.06 4.05
CA PRO A 114 21.63 12.94 3.25
C PRO A 114 21.01 14.30 2.96
N ARG A 115 20.08 14.34 2.01
CA ARG A 115 19.24 15.53 1.79
C ARG A 115 18.51 15.88 3.09
N LYS A 116 18.64 17.14 3.54
CA LYS A 116 17.80 17.67 4.61
C LYS A 116 16.40 17.94 4.04
N THR A 117 15.44 17.18 4.47
CA THR A 117 14.04 17.43 4.17
C THR A 117 13.35 17.83 5.47
N LEU A 118 12.46 18.82 5.38
CA LEU A 118 11.53 19.05 6.48
C LEU A 118 10.73 17.75 6.66
N PRO A 119 10.59 17.26 7.89
CA PRO A 119 9.72 16.14 8.14
C PRO A 119 8.31 16.53 7.69
N ASN A 120 7.76 15.79 6.72
CA ASN A 120 6.32 15.91 6.45
C ASN A 120 5.61 15.61 7.78
N PRO A 121 4.64 16.45 8.16
CA PRO A 121 3.80 16.12 9.30
C PRO A 121 3.27 14.71 9.08
N LYS A 122 3.54 13.81 10.03
CA LYS A 122 3.04 12.44 9.94
C LYS A 122 1.53 12.53 9.86
N TYR A 123 0.96 12.12 8.72
CA TYR A 123 -0.48 11.94 8.63
C TYR A 123 -0.89 10.91 9.69
N ILE A 124 -1.61 11.35 10.70
CA ILE A 124 -2.25 10.48 11.68
C ILE A 124 -3.64 10.18 11.12
N PRO A 125 -3.89 8.98 10.58
CA PRO A 125 -5.22 8.66 10.08
C PRO A 125 -6.21 8.72 11.23
N LYS A 126 -7.29 9.48 11.06
CA LYS A 126 -8.41 9.41 11.99
C LYS A 126 -8.91 7.96 12.04
N PRO A 127 -9.28 7.44 13.22
CA PRO A 127 -9.86 6.12 13.33
C PRO A 127 -11.03 5.99 12.37
N TYR A 128 -11.09 4.87 11.65
CA TYR A 128 -12.22 4.59 10.78
C TYR A 128 -13.46 4.36 11.64
N GLU A 129 -14.52 5.12 11.35
CA GLU A 129 -15.81 4.97 12.02
C GLU A 129 -16.45 3.65 11.58
N LYS A 130 -16.54 2.68 12.49
CA LYS A 130 -17.19 1.41 12.20
C LYS A 130 -18.71 1.56 12.24
N MET A 131 -19.40 0.84 11.36
CA MET A 131 -20.85 0.75 11.36
C MET A 131 -21.25 -0.49 12.14
N TYR A 132 -22.35 -0.41 12.87
CA TYR A 132 -22.80 -1.43 13.82
C TYR A 132 -24.06 -2.17 13.38
N TYR A 133 -24.80 -1.62 12.42
CA TYR A 133 -26.02 -2.22 11.88
C TYR A 133 -26.22 -1.86 10.40
N PRO A 134 -27.02 -2.65 9.66
CA PRO A 134 -27.32 -2.40 8.26
C PRO A 134 -28.07 -1.07 8.08
N GLY A 135 -27.73 -0.33 7.06
CA GLY A 135 -28.37 0.95 6.71
C GLY A 135 -27.87 2.17 7.47
N GLN A 136 -27.04 1.98 8.52
CA GLN A 136 -26.43 3.09 9.26
C GLN A 136 -25.65 4.01 8.31
N ARG A 137 -24.94 3.44 7.32
CA ARG A 137 -24.31 4.17 6.21
C ARG A 137 -24.16 3.29 4.98
N VAL A 138 -24.66 3.79 3.86
CA VAL A 138 -24.54 3.19 2.53
C VAL A 138 -23.64 4.04 1.67
N GLN A 139 -22.60 3.45 1.09
CA GLN A 139 -21.73 4.12 0.11
C GLN A 139 -22.34 3.95 -1.28
N VAL A 140 -22.44 5.05 -2.02
CA VAL A 140 -22.93 5.08 -3.39
C VAL A 140 -21.86 5.68 -4.30
N ASP A 141 -21.70 5.09 -5.48
CA ASP A 141 -20.74 5.53 -6.49
C ASP A 141 -21.17 5.08 -7.88
N VAL A 142 -20.71 5.79 -8.91
CA VAL A 142 -21.00 5.49 -10.31
C VAL A 142 -19.72 5.13 -11.03
N LYS A 143 -19.80 4.10 -11.84
CA LYS A 143 -18.70 3.61 -12.63
C LYS A 143 -19.04 3.55 -14.11
N TYR A 144 -18.12 4.02 -14.96
CA TYR A 144 -18.18 3.78 -16.40
C TYR A 144 -17.96 2.30 -16.73
N VAL A 145 -18.79 1.76 -17.59
CA VAL A 145 -18.54 0.45 -18.18
C VAL A 145 -17.33 0.55 -19.10
N PRO A 146 -16.33 -0.33 -18.98
CA PRO A 146 -15.17 -0.28 -19.86
C PRO A 146 -15.58 -0.40 -21.34
N SER A 147 -15.13 0.54 -22.17
CA SER A 147 -15.46 0.56 -23.61
C SER A 147 -15.11 -0.73 -24.34
N ALA A 148 -14.03 -1.40 -23.92
CA ALA A 148 -13.64 -2.69 -24.45
C ALA A 148 -14.68 -3.81 -24.23
N CYS A 149 -15.66 -3.61 -23.35
CA CYS A 149 -16.74 -4.57 -23.10
C CYS A 149 -17.96 -4.34 -24.01
N LEU A 150 -18.06 -3.17 -24.65
CA LEU A 150 -19.16 -2.79 -25.55
C LEU A 150 -18.78 -3.19 -26.97
N VAL A 151 -19.59 -4.01 -27.61
CA VAL A 151 -19.27 -4.58 -28.92
C VAL A 151 -20.49 -4.55 -29.84
N GLY A 152 -20.25 -4.57 -31.15
CA GLY A 152 -21.31 -4.57 -32.16
C GLY A 152 -22.08 -3.25 -32.19
N ALA A 153 -23.41 -3.29 -32.07
CA ALA A 153 -24.28 -2.13 -32.18
C ALA A 153 -24.08 -1.05 -31.13
N VAL A 154 -23.46 -1.42 -29.98
CA VAL A 154 -23.21 -0.51 -28.85
C VAL A 154 -21.75 -0.10 -28.72
N GLU A 155 -20.93 -0.38 -29.71
CA GLU A 155 -19.54 0.05 -29.77
C GLU A 155 -19.48 1.59 -29.85
N GLY A 156 -18.71 2.19 -28.89
CA GLY A 156 -18.64 3.67 -28.78
C GLY A 156 -19.68 4.29 -27.85
N GLU A 157 -20.71 3.56 -27.47
CA GLU A 157 -21.69 4.00 -26.48
C GLU A 157 -21.08 4.09 -25.07
N LYS A 158 -21.80 4.75 -24.15
CA LYS A 158 -21.39 4.89 -22.75
C LYS A 158 -22.49 4.35 -21.84
N PHE A 159 -22.19 3.28 -21.14
CA PHE A 159 -23.06 2.74 -20.12
C PHE A 159 -22.46 2.95 -18.74
N TYR A 160 -23.31 3.02 -17.73
CA TYR A 160 -22.96 3.34 -16.37
C TYR A 160 -23.47 2.26 -15.41
N GLN A 161 -22.63 1.89 -14.47
CA GLN A 161 -22.99 1.04 -13.34
C GLN A 161 -23.10 1.90 -12.09
N TYR A 162 -24.31 2.06 -11.58
CA TYR A 162 -24.56 2.63 -10.27
C TYR A 162 -24.43 1.53 -9.22
N THR A 163 -23.78 1.85 -8.12
CA THR A 163 -23.46 0.87 -7.07
C THR A 163 -23.74 1.45 -5.70
N ALA A 164 -24.51 0.73 -4.88
CA ALA A 164 -24.72 1.05 -3.46
C ALA A 164 -24.25 -0.14 -2.61
N ILE A 165 -23.44 0.12 -1.59
CA ILE A 165 -22.95 -0.90 -0.66
C ILE A 165 -23.23 -0.47 0.77
N ASP A 166 -23.93 -1.30 1.52
CA ASP A 166 -24.05 -1.14 2.96
C ASP A 166 -22.69 -1.37 3.65
N GLU A 167 -22.27 -0.42 4.47
CA GLU A 167 -20.96 -0.49 5.10
C GLU A 167 -20.83 -1.56 6.17
N TYR A 168 -21.90 -1.94 6.81
CA TYR A 168 -21.89 -3.00 7.83
C TYR A 168 -21.87 -4.38 7.20
N SER A 169 -22.91 -4.72 6.44
CA SER A 169 -23.11 -6.07 5.89
C SER A 169 -22.38 -6.35 4.58
N ARG A 170 -21.88 -5.32 3.90
CA ARG A 170 -21.38 -5.38 2.51
C ARG A 170 -22.44 -5.76 1.49
N PHE A 171 -23.71 -5.84 1.89
CA PHE A 171 -24.80 -6.12 0.97
C PHE A 171 -24.86 -5.02 -0.08
N ARG A 172 -24.95 -5.43 -1.36
CA ARG A 172 -24.78 -4.54 -2.50
C ARG A 172 -26.01 -4.56 -3.40
N TYR A 173 -26.42 -3.37 -3.86
CA TYR A 173 -27.33 -3.16 -4.95
C TYR A 173 -26.58 -2.50 -6.10
N ILE A 174 -26.76 -2.98 -7.32
CA ILE A 174 -26.18 -2.40 -8.53
C ILE A 174 -27.23 -2.37 -9.63
N GLU A 175 -27.15 -1.34 -10.46
CA GLU A 175 -28.08 -1.14 -11.59
C GLU A 175 -27.36 -0.48 -12.75
N ALA A 176 -27.82 -0.79 -13.98
CA ALA A 176 -27.32 -0.24 -15.23
C ALA A 176 -28.12 0.97 -15.66
N PHE A 177 -27.42 1.99 -16.17
CA PHE A 177 -28.02 3.20 -16.75
C PHE A 177 -27.29 3.61 -18.03
N GLU A 178 -28.02 4.22 -18.94
CA GLU A 178 -27.46 4.81 -20.17
C GLU A 178 -27.01 6.25 -19.95
N GLU A 179 -27.45 6.89 -18.85
CA GLU A 179 -27.15 8.27 -18.54
C GLU A 179 -26.51 8.42 -17.16
N HIS A 180 -25.64 9.42 -17.05
CA HIS A 180 -24.95 9.80 -15.83
C HIS A 180 -25.34 11.23 -15.45
N ASN A 181 -26.48 11.35 -14.77
CA ASN A 181 -27.04 12.63 -14.35
C ASN A 181 -27.78 12.51 -13.00
N THR A 182 -28.23 13.64 -12.45
CA THR A 182 -28.93 13.66 -11.16
C THR A 182 -30.28 12.95 -11.18
N TYR A 183 -30.96 12.89 -12.34
CA TYR A 183 -32.21 12.15 -12.49
C TYR A 183 -31.97 10.65 -12.35
N SER A 184 -31.01 10.11 -13.10
CA SER A 184 -30.62 8.69 -12.99
C SER A 184 -30.18 8.31 -11.57
N SER A 185 -29.44 9.21 -10.89
CA SER A 185 -29.03 9.01 -9.50
C SER A 185 -30.23 8.96 -8.55
N THR A 186 -31.27 9.77 -8.81
CA THR A 186 -32.49 9.79 -8.01
C THR A 186 -33.33 8.54 -8.22
N VAL A 187 -33.47 8.08 -9.46
CA VAL A 187 -34.14 6.80 -9.81
C VAL A 187 -33.41 5.63 -9.16
N PHE A 188 -32.09 5.60 -9.27
CA PHE A 188 -31.27 4.58 -8.61
C PHE A 188 -31.47 4.57 -7.08
N LEU A 189 -31.52 5.74 -6.43
CA LEU A 189 -31.79 5.85 -5.00
C LEU A 189 -33.14 5.21 -4.64
N GLU A 190 -34.19 5.48 -5.39
CA GLU A 190 -35.52 4.91 -5.15
C GLU A 190 -35.52 3.38 -5.29
N HIS A 191 -34.89 2.86 -6.33
CA HIS A 191 -34.77 1.43 -6.57
C HIS A 191 -33.94 0.75 -5.47
N MET A 192 -32.82 1.36 -5.08
CA MET A 192 -31.97 0.88 -4.00
C MET A 192 -32.74 0.79 -2.67
N LEU A 193 -33.51 1.83 -2.32
CA LEU A 193 -34.28 1.84 -1.07
C LEU A 193 -35.37 0.78 -1.07
N LYS A 194 -35.98 0.45 -2.22
CA LYS A 194 -36.94 -0.68 -2.35
C LYS A 194 -36.24 -2.04 -2.26
N ALA A 195 -35.00 -2.14 -2.76
CA ALA A 195 -34.26 -3.40 -2.81
C ALA A 195 -33.59 -3.78 -1.48
N PHE A 196 -33.27 -2.80 -0.64
CA PHE A 196 -32.67 -3.05 0.66
C PHE A 196 -33.75 -3.47 1.68
N PRO A 197 -33.55 -4.60 2.40
CA PRO A 197 -34.50 -5.06 3.42
C PRO A 197 -34.31 -4.39 4.79
N PHE A 198 -33.73 -3.20 4.81
CA PHE A 198 -33.47 -2.41 6.01
C PHE A 198 -33.62 -0.91 5.71
N LYS A 199 -33.88 -0.12 6.74
CA LYS A 199 -33.94 1.34 6.63
C LYS A 199 -32.55 1.93 6.44
N VAL A 200 -32.40 2.84 5.48
CA VAL A 200 -31.16 3.60 5.24
C VAL A 200 -31.22 4.94 5.97
N GLU A 201 -30.22 5.21 6.81
CA GLU A 201 -30.13 6.45 7.60
C GLU A 201 -29.17 7.48 6.97
N CYS A 202 -28.13 6.99 6.29
CA CYS A 202 -27.11 7.83 5.70
C CYS A 202 -26.65 7.27 4.35
N VAL A 203 -26.66 8.11 3.33
CA VAL A 203 -26.06 7.84 2.03
C VAL A 203 -24.78 8.66 1.92
N GLN A 204 -23.66 8.00 1.62
CA GLN A 204 -22.37 8.62 1.40
C GLN A 204 -22.00 8.54 -0.06
N THR A 205 -21.69 9.70 -0.69
CA THR A 205 -21.24 9.79 -2.08
C THR A 205 -19.93 10.56 -2.16
N ASP A 206 -19.31 10.53 -3.31
CA ASP A 206 -18.30 11.51 -3.68
C ASP A 206 -18.95 12.87 -4.00
N ASN A 207 -18.16 13.81 -4.56
CA ASN A 207 -18.66 15.14 -4.94
C ASN A 207 -18.99 15.22 -6.44
N GLY A 208 -19.39 14.11 -7.07
CA GLY A 208 -19.84 14.08 -8.45
C GLY A 208 -21.06 14.99 -8.69
N VAL A 209 -21.12 15.59 -9.86
CA VAL A 209 -22.20 16.53 -10.22
C VAL A 209 -23.58 15.88 -10.28
N GLU A 210 -23.63 14.57 -10.47
CA GLU A 210 -24.82 13.73 -10.39
C GLU A 210 -25.41 13.62 -8.98
N PHE A 211 -24.60 13.86 -7.97
CA PHE A 211 -24.99 13.78 -6.56
C PHE A 211 -25.10 15.15 -5.89
N THR A 212 -24.21 16.10 -6.25
CA THR A 212 -24.14 17.41 -5.57
C THR A 212 -23.53 18.49 -6.47
N LYS A 213 -23.99 19.74 -6.28
CA LYS A 213 -23.42 20.92 -6.92
C LYS A 213 -22.40 21.65 -6.05
N ARG A 214 -21.99 21.06 -4.93
CA ARG A 214 -21.09 21.69 -3.94
C ARG A 214 -19.79 22.24 -4.54
N LEU A 215 -19.20 21.53 -5.50
CA LEU A 215 -17.95 21.99 -6.13
C LEU A 215 -18.18 23.13 -7.14
N LEU A 216 -19.40 23.28 -7.66
CA LEU A 216 -19.77 24.36 -8.56
C LEU A 216 -20.08 25.65 -7.79
N LYS A 217 -20.10 25.61 -6.43
CA LYS A 217 -20.48 26.73 -5.53
C LYS A 217 -21.90 27.27 -5.82
N GLU A 218 -22.76 26.47 -6.39
CA GLU A 218 -24.18 26.74 -6.53
C GLU A 218 -24.91 26.40 -5.24
N ASN A 219 -25.87 27.22 -4.86
CA ASN A 219 -26.65 27.02 -3.63
C ASN A 219 -27.87 26.09 -3.86
N ASP A 220 -28.19 25.78 -5.10
CA ASP A 220 -29.32 24.94 -5.43
C ASP A 220 -28.99 23.46 -5.18
N LEU A 221 -29.95 22.77 -4.58
CA LEU A 221 -29.85 21.33 -4.38
C LEU A 221 -30.04 20.60 -5.72
N THR A 222 -29.39 19.45 -5.87
CA THR A 222 -29.69 18.51 -6.94
C THR A 222 -30.99 17.75 -6.63
N LEU A 223 -31.63 17.18 -7.65
CA LEU A 223 -32.80 16.31 -7.44
C LEU A 223 -32.50 15.16 -6.47
N PHE A 224 -31.26 14.64 -6.51
CA PHE A 224 -30.78 13.61 -5.59
C PHE A 224 -30.75 14.11 -4.12
N GLU A 225 -30.20 15.31 -3.89
CA GLU A 225 -30.14 15.92 -2.56
C GLU A 225 -31.53 16.26 -2.03
N GLU A 226 -32.42 16.82 -2.87
CA GLU A 226 -33.83 17.08 -2.53
C GLU A 226 -34.57 15.80 -2.13
N LYS A 227 -34.36 14.72 -2.89
CA LYS A 227 -34.97 13.42 -2.58
C LYS A 227 -34.50 12.88 -1.24
N LEU A 228 -33.20 12.92 -0.97
CA LEU A 228 -32.64 12.49 0.34
C LEU A 228 -33.21 13.32 1.50
N LYS A 229 -33.30 14.64 1.31
CA LYS A 229 -33.89 15.56 2.30
C LYS A 229 -35.35 15.23 2.58
N ASN A 230 -36.16 15.02 1.54
CA ASN A 230 -37.57 14.68 1.67
C ASN A 230 -37.81 13.33 2.36
N LEU A 231 -36.87 12.39 2.20
CA LEU A 231 -36.90 11.08 2.86
C LEU A 231 -36.30 11.08 4.26
N GLY A 232 -35.74 12.21 4.72
CA GLY A 232 -35.06 12.31 6.00
C GLY A 232 -33.77 11.50 6.10
N ILE A 233 -33.15 11.20 4.94
CA ILE A 233 -31.89 10.46 4.86
C ILE A 233 -30.73 11.45 4.84
N ARG A 234 -29.75 11.26 5.73
CA ARG A 234 -28.57 12.11 5.78
C ARG A 234 -27.68 11.90 4.57
N HIS A 235 -27.36 12.98 3.84
CA HIS A 235 -26.33 12.95 2.80
C HIS A 235 -24.96 13.27 3.38
N LYS A 236 -24.00 12.38 3.20
CA LYS A 236 -22.60 12.56 3.64
C LYS A 236 -21.69 12.61 2.43
N LEU A 237 -21.15 13.79 2.16
CA LEU A 237 -20.14 13.96 1.10
C LEU A 237 -18.75 13.62 1.64
N ILE A 238 -17.95 12.89 0.86
CA ILE A 238 -16.55 12.70 1.18
C ILE A 238 -15.78 14.02 1.03
N GLN A 239 -14.71 14.18 1.79
CA GLN A 239 -13.85 15.35 1.62
C GLN A 239 -13.13 15.25 0.26
N PRO A 240 -12.98 16.36 -0.47
CA PRO A 240 -12.22 16.38 -1.71
C PRO A 240 -10.83 15.76 -1.51
N TYR A 241 -10.35 15.02 -2.51
CA TYR A 241 -9.05 14.34 -2.49
C TYR A 241 -8.86 13.29 -1.38
N THR A 242 -9.93 12.76 -0.80
CA THR A 242 -9.88 11.69 0.21
C THR A 242 -10.62 10.42 -0.24
N PRO A 243 -10.14 9.71 -1.28
CA PRO A 243 -10.84 8.54 -1.83
C PRO A 243 -11.04 7.42 -0.81
N ARG A 244 -10.22 7.36 0.24
CA ARG A 244 -10.33 6.33 1.30
C ARG A 244 -11.70 6.27 1.98
N HIS A 245 -12.47 7.35 1.93
CA HIS A 245 -13.79 7.39 2.55
C HIS A 245 -14.81 6.53 1.79
N ASN A 246 -14.67 6.38 0.46
CA ASN A 246 -15.52 5.52 -0.38
C ASN A 246 -14.90 4.15 -0.68
N GLY A 247 -13.91 3.73 0.11
CA GLY A 247 -13.06 2.57 -0.15
C GLY A 247 -13.79 1.22 -0.25
N LYS A 248 -15.02 1.09 0.25
CA LYS A 248 -15.78 -0.16 0.14
C LYS A 248 -16.41 -0.30 -1.25
N VAL A 249 -17.01 0.76 -1.76
CA VAL A 249 -17.57 0.76 -3.11
C VAL A 249 -16.45 0.73 -4.16
N GLU A 250 -15.37 1.47 -3.98
CA GLU A 250 -14.20 1.44 -4.87
C GLU A 250 -13.58 0.04 -4.96
N ARG A 251 -13.41 -0.64 -3.81
CA ARG A 251 -12.94 -2.02 -3.78
C ARG A 251 -13.89 -2.98 -4.49
N SER A 252 -15.18 -2.74 -4.40
CA SER A 252 -16.20 -3.49 -5.14
C SER A 252 -16.03 -3.28 -6.66
N HIS A 253 -15.87 -2.05 -7.12
CA HIS A 253 -15.60 -1.74 -8.52
C HIS A 253 -14.32 -2.39 -9.07
N ARG A 254 -13.27 -2.46 -8.25
CA ARG A 254 -12.07 -3.21 -8.60
C ARG A 254 -12.37 -4.70 -8.81
N LYS A 255 -13.18 -5.30 -7.95
CA LYS A 255 -13.60 -6.68 -8.07
C LYS A 255 -14.49 -6.91 -9.31
N ASP A 256 -15.36 -5.93 -9.63
CA ASP A 256 -16.13 -5.98 -10.86
C ASP A 256 -15.22 -5.97 -12.08
N ASN A 257 -14.15 -5.18 -12.09
CA ASN A 257 -13.15 -5.21 -13.17
C ASN A 257 -12.49 -6.59 -13.30
N GLU A 258 -12.08 -7.20 -12.18
CA GLU A 258 -11.36 -8.47 -12.16
C GLU A 258 -12.25 -9.66 -12.54
N TYR A 259 -13.48 -9.71 -12.04
CA TYR A 259 -14.33 -10.91 -12.13
C TYR A 259 -15.52 -10.81 -13.10
N PHE A 260 -15.85 -9.61 -13.55
CA PHE A 260 -16.97 -9.40 -14.44
C PHE A 260 -16.51 -8.76 -15.75
N TYR A 261 -16.04 -7.54 -15.74
CA TYR A 261 -15.68 -6.83 -16.97
C TYR A 261 -14.51 -7.47 -17.74
N ALA A 262 -13.57 -8.13 -17.07
CA ALA A 262 -12.43 -8.78 -17.72
C ALA A 262 -12.84 -9.90 -18.69
N SER A 263 -14.02 -10.51 -18.51
CA SER A 263 -14.44 -11.70 -19.27
C SER A 263 -15.80 -11.56 -19.96
N HIS A 264 -16.49 -10.41 -19.80
CA HIS A 264 -17.82 -10.21 -20.37
C HIS A 264 -17.83 -9.18 -21.51
N LYS A 265 -18.69 -9.39 -22.47
CA LYS A 265 -18.98 -8.49 -23.58
C LYS A 265 -20.49 -8.23 -23.60
N PHE A 266 -20.86 -7.04 -24.02
CA PHE A 266 -22.26 -6.59 -24.05
C PHE A 266 -22.62 -6.14 -25.46
N TYR A 267 -23.67 -6.69 -25.98
CA TYR A 267 -24.17 -6.45 -27.38
C TYR A 267 -25.33 -5.48 -27.41
N SER A 268 -25.95 -5.20 -26.25
CA SER A 268 -27.01 -4.21 -26.09
C SER A 268 -27.04 -3.74 -24.61
N PHE A 269 -27.76 -2.64 -24.35
CA PHE A 269 -28.01 -2.19 -22.98
C PHE A 269 -28.78 -3.23 -22.15
N GLU A 270 -29.77 -3.89 -22.74
CA GLU A 270 -30.53 -4.93 -22.04
C GLU A 270 -29.68 -6.17 -21.74
N ASP A 271 -28.78 -6.55 -22.65
CA ASP A 271 -27.80 -7.62 -22.38
C ASP A 271 -26.89 -7.25 -21.22
N PHE A 272 -26.35 -6.02 -21.18
CA PHE A 272 -25.55 -5.54 -20.04
C PHE A 272 -26.34 -5.59 -18.74
N LYS A 273 -27.56 -5.09 -18.71
CA LYS A 273 -28.45 -5.10 -17.54
C LYS A 273 -28.71 -6.51 -17.01
N ASN A 274 -28.99 -7.45 -17.90
CA ASN A 274 -29.23 -8.86 -17.54
C ASN A 274 -27.98 -9.52 -16.96
N GLN A 275 -26.83 -9.35 -17.60
CA GLN A 275 -25.57 -9.89 -17.11
C GLN A 275 -25.17 -9.25 -15.76
N LEU A 276 -25.37 -7.94 -15.60
CA LEU A 276 -25.10 -7.21 -14.36
C LEU A 276 -25.98 -7.71 -13.20
N ALA A 277 -27.25 -8.00 -13.46
CA ALA A 277 -28.17 -8.56 -12.45
C ALA A 277 -27.70 -9.94 -11.96
N VAL A 278 -27.19 -10.79 -12.84
CA VAL A 278 -26.60 -12.08 -12.48
C VAL A 278 -25.34 -11.87 -11.62
N HIS A 279 -24.48 -10.93 -12.03
CA HIS A 279 -23.26 -10.59 -11.28
C HIS A 279 -23.57 -10.05 -9.88
N SER A 280 -24.60 -9.22 -9.72
CA SER A 280 -25.08 -8.72 -8.44
C SER A 280 -25.45 -9.85 -7.48
N ARG A 281 -26.20 -10.85 -7.97
CA ARG A 281 -26.58 -12.02 -7.18
C ARG A 281 -25.36 -12.84 -6.76
N LYS A 282 -24.41 -13.05 -7.66
CA LYS A 282 -23.15 -13.75 -7.36
C LYS A 282 -22.37 -13.03 -6.27
N TYR A 283 -22.23 -11.70 -6.34
CA TYR A 283 -21.52 -10.91 -5.33
C TYR A 283 -22.15 -11.06 -3.95
N ASN A 284 -23.47 -10.93 -3.82
CA ASN A 284 -24.17 -11.00 -2.53
C ASN A 284 -24.17 -12.41 -1.91
N ASN A 285 -23.84 -13.44 -2.68
CA ASN A 285 -23.70 -14.81 -2.21
C ASN A 285 -22.23 -15.27 -2.12
N PHE A 286 -21.26 -14.38 -2.37
CA PHE A 286 -19.85 -14.73 -2.32
C PHE A 286 -19.29 -14.59 -0.90
N PRO A 287 -18.64 -15.64 -0.32
CA PRO A 287 -18.08 -15.57 1.02
C PRO A 287 -16.92 -14.57 1.10
N MET A 288 -16.93 -13.71 2.12
CA MET A 288 -15.95 -12.66 2.30
C MET A 288 -15.20 -12.79 3.62
N ARG A 289 -13.88 -12.71 3.57
CA ARG A 289 -13.04 -12.75 4.78
C ARG A 289 -13.43 -11.69 5.84
N PRO A 290 -13.72 -10.41 5.48
CA PRO A 290 -14.15 -9.41 6.48
C PRO A 290 -15.50 -9.69 7.14
N LEU A 291 -16.26 -10.65 6.64
CA LEU A 291 -17.56 -11.08 7.21
C LEU A 291 -17.45 -12.47 7.89
N GLY A 292 -16.23 -12.87 8.30
CA GLY A 292 -16.00 -14.19 8.89
C GLY A 292 -16.30 -15.33 7.91
N TRP A 293 -16.02 -15.12 6.61
CA TRP A 293 -16.31 -16.05 5.51
C TRP A 293 -17.80 -16.29 5.23
N LYS A 294 -18.69 -15.48 5.81
CA LYS A 294 -20.09 -15.41 5.39
C LYS A 294 -20.20 -14.56 4.12
N SER A 295 -21.20 -14.82 3.31
CA SER A 295 -21.58 -13.92 2.22
C SER A 295 -22.30 -12.67 2.76
N PRO A 296 -22.35 -11.55 2.02
CA PRO A 296 -23.13 -10.38 2.41
C PRO A 296 -24.59 -10.71 2.75
N ARG A 297 -25.22 -11.61 1.99
CA ARG A 297 -26.59 -12.05 2.22
C ARG A 297 -26.73 -12.84 3.52
N GLU A 298 -25.87 -13.80 3.77
CA GLU A 298 -25.88 -14.60 5.02
C GLU A 298 -25.62 -13.73 6.23
N PHE A 299 -24.66 -12.79 6.13
CA PHE A 299 -24.33 -11.88 7.20
C PHE A 299 -25.49 -10.92 7.52
N LEU A 300 -26.14 -10.38 6.49
CA LEU A 300 -27.30 -9.52 6.64
C LEU A 300 -28.49 -10.30 7.24
N ASN A 301 -28.79 -11.49 6.71
CA ASN A 301 -29.90 -12.32 7.21
C ASN A 301 -29.71 -12.70 8.68
N HIS A 302 -28.48 -13.00 9.09
CA HIS A 302 -28.18 -13.26 10.49
C HIS A 302 -28.59 -12.06 11.37
N PHE A 303 -28.17 -10.84 11.00
CA PHE A 303 -28.54 -9.65 11.73
C PHE A 303 -30.06 -9.41 11.75
N LEU A 304 -30.74 -9.59 10.62
CA LEU A 304 -32.19 -9.39 10.53
C LEU A 304 -32.99 -10.39 11.39
N LEU A 305 -32.44 -11.59 11.61
CA LEU A 305 -33.10 -12.65 12.42
C LEU A 305 -32.79 -12.51 13.91
N THR A 306 -31.58 -12.13 14.28
CA THR A 306 -31.11 -12.15 15.67
C THR A 306 -31.04 -10.77 16.32
N GLY A 307 -30.91 -9.69 15.52
CA GLY A 307 -30.60 -8.36 16.01
C GLY A 307 -29.17 -8.23 16.58
N GLU A 308 -28.37 -9.29 16.53
CA GLU A 308 -27.03 -9.29 17.11
C GLU A 308 -25.98 -8.67 16.18
N VAL A 309 -25.18 -7.79 16.74
CA VAL A 309 -24.04 -7.19 16.04
C VAL A 309 -22.88 -8.18 16.01
N ILE A 310 -22.52 -8.66 14.83
CA ILE A 310 -21.33 -9.48 14.66
C ILE A 310 -20.13 -8.55 14.51
N PHE A 311 -19.23 -8.57 15.47
CA PHE A 311 -17.93 -7.91 15.35
C PHE A 311 -16.99 -8.76 14.50
N SER A 312 -16.60 -8.25 13.34
CA SER A 312 -15.61 -8.85 12.46
C SER A 312 -14.26 -8.17 12.60
#